data_83ebd27967465e3c68cf5896fa816393
#
_entry.id   83ebd27967465e3c68cf5896fa816393
#
_cell.length_a   1.000
_cell.length_b   1.000
_cell.length_c   1.000
_cell.angle_alpha   90.00
_cell.angle_beta   90.00
_cell.angle_gamma   90.00
#
_symmetry.space_group_name_H-M   'P 1'
#
loop_
_entity.id
_entity.type
_entity.pdbx_description
1 polymer ?
#
loop_
_entity_poly.entity_id
_entity_poly.type
_entity_poly.pdbx_seq_one_letter_code
_entity_poly.pdbx_strand_id
1 'polypeptide(L)'
;MKHLMNSYFTNYIEKYQLPTDKKLEQFSVGMKAKLKLITAICHKAKLLILDEPTAGLDVMARNEMLDMLRDYMEEDEERSILVSSHISTDLETLCDNIYMINEGNIILHEETDRLLSNYAILKVDEEQSKTLDPQYIIKMKKESYGYACLTDQKQFYLENYPKIVVEKGTIDQIITLMIQGV
;
A
#
# COMPACT_ATOMS: atom_id res chain seq x y z
N MET A 1 -7.41 20.58 27.96
CA MET A 1 -7.12 20.24 26.55
C MET A 1 -5.73 20.70 26.09
N LYS A 2 -5.34 21.97 26.17
CA LYS A 2 -3.97 22.44 25.76
C LYS A 2 -2.80 21.75 26.48
N HIS A 3 -2.91 21.43 27.77
CA HIS A 3 -1.85 20.78 28.56
C HIS A 3 -1.63 19.30 28.14
N LEU A 4 -2.69 18.59 27.81
CA LEU A 4 -2.63 17.20 27.33
C LEU A 4 -2.07 17.11 25.90
N MET A 5 -2.41 18.05 25.04
CA MET A 5 -1.82 18.17 23.70
C MET A 5 -0.32 18.44 23.75
N ASN A 6 0.15 19.28 24.67
CA ASN A 6 1.57 19.56 24.83
C ASN A 6 2.36 18.33 25.29
N SER A 7 1.85 17.56 26.26
CA SER A 7 2.56 16.34 26.72
C SER A 7 2.61 15.26 25.63
N TYR A 8 1.52 15.07 24.88
CA TYR A 8 1.44 14.09 23.78
C TYR A 8 2.41 14.46 22.64
N PHE A 9 2.39 15.73 22.24
CA PHE A 9 3.34 16.24 21.24
C PHE A 9 4.81 16.09 21.68
N THR A 10 5.11 16.45 22.94
CA THR A 10 6.48 16.33 23.47
C THR A 10 6.94 14.87 23.47
N ASN A 11 6.08 13.94 23.89
CA ASN A 11 6.41 12.51 23.89
C ASN A 11 6.75 11.98 22.48
N TYR A 12 6.01 12.41 21.44
CA TYR A 12 6.31 12.03 20.06
C TYR A 12 7.62 12.66 19.56
N ILE A 13 7.88 13.92 19.87
CA ILE A 13 9.14 14.61 19.54
C ILE A 13 10.33 13.86 20.14
N GLU A 14 10.22 13.44 21.41
CA GLU A 14 11.28 12.69 22.10
C GLU A 14 11.42 11.26 21.51
N LYS A 15 10.30 10.53 21.34
CA LYS A 15 10.27 9.16 20.80
C LYS A 15 10.97 9.09 19.42
N TYR A 16 10.68 10.05 18.55
CA TYR A 16 11.23 10.10 17.18
C TYR A 16 12.46 11.00 17.05
N GLN A 17 13.05 11.41 18.17
CA GLN A 17 14.33 12.13 18.27
C GLN A 17 14.42 13.38 17.40
N LEU A 18 13.31 14.13 17.32
CA LEU A 18 13.33 15.41 16.61
C LEU A 18 14.03 16.49 17.44
N PRO A 19 15.00 17.23 16.88
CA PRO A 19 15.71 18.26 17.61
C PRO A 19 14.79 19.43 17.96
N THR A 20 14.82 19.86 19.22
CA THR A 20 14.01 20.99 19.70
C THR A 20 14.77 22.31 19.70
N ASP A 21 16.08 22.26 19.48
CA ASP A 21 17.01 23.38 19.48
C ASP A 21 17.31 23.95 18.08
N LYS A 22 16.83 23.27 17.02
CA LYS A 22 17.07 23.67 15.63
C LYS A 22 15.87 24.41 15.04
N LYS A 23 16.15 25.35 14.14
CA LYS A 23 15.12 25.97 13.31
C LYS A 23 14.57 24.99 12.26
N LEU A 24 13.31 25.13 11.87
CA LEU A 24 12.67 24.28 10.85
C LEU A 24 13.40 24.27 9.50
N GLU A 25 14.07 25.36 9.15
CA GLU A 25 14.86 25.48 7.92
C GLU A 25 16.04 24.47 7.90
N GLN A 26 16.55 24.10 9.07
CA GLN A 26 17.67 23.16 9.27
C GLN A 26 17.23 21.70 9.31
N PHE A 27 15.91 21.43 9.29
CA PHE A 27 15.40 20.08 9.29
C PHE A 27 15.58 19.41 7.93
N SER A 28 15.99 18.14 7.94
CA SER A 28 15.97 17.30 6.74
C SER A 28 14.54 17.10 6.22
N VAL A 29 14.40 16.55 5.01
CA VAL A 29 13.09 16.23 4.43
C VAL A 29 12.33 15.26 5.35
N GLY A 30 12.98 14.19 5.82
CA GLY A 30 12.39 13.22 6.75
C GLY A 30 12.00 13.82 8.09
N MET A 31 12.83 14.70 8.67
CA MET A 31 12.50 15.40 9.91
C MET A 31 11.27 16.31 9.75
N LYS A 32 11.15 17.00 8.61
CA LYS A 32 9.97 17.84 8.31
C LYS A 32 8.72 16.99 8.14
N ALA A 33 8.83 15.85 7.45
CA ALA A 33 7.71 14.92 7.26
C ALA A 33 7.23 14.37 8.60
N LYS A 34 8.14 13.87 9.45
CA LYS A 34 7.82 13.40 10.81
C LYS A 34 7.13 14.49 11.64
N LEU A 35 7.65 15.71 11.63
CA LEU A 35 7.03 16.81 12.39
C LEU A 35 5.62 17.13 11.90
N LYS A 36 5.37 17.11 10.57
CA LYS A 36 4.03 17.30 10.00
C LYS A 36 3.08 16.19 10.48
N LEU A 37 3.51 14.94 10.41
CA LEU A 37 2.70 13.81 10.87
C LEU A 37 2.42 13.90 12.37
N ILE A 38 3.42 14.16 13.22
CA ILE A 38 3.24 14.36 14.67
C ILE A 38 2.21 15.45 14.93
N THR A 39 2.27 16.55 14.19
CA THR A 39 1.28 17.63 14.33
C THR A 39 -0.14 17.14 14.00
N ALA A 40 -0.31 16.34 12.95
CA ALA A 40 -1.60 15.81 12.55
C ALA A 40 -2.17 14.82 13.58
N ILE A 41 -1.37 13.84 14.04
CA ILE A 41 -1.82 12.84 15.01
C ILE A 41 -2.09 13.41 16.40
N CYS A 42 -1.41 14.51 16.79
CA CYS A 42 -1.67 15.19 18.07
C CYS A 42 -3.08 15.76 18.19
N HIS A 43 -3.80 15.93 17.09
CA HIS A 43 -5.21 16.32 17.11
C HIS A 43 -6.15 15.19 17.53
N LYS A 44 -5.66 13.93 17.58
CA LYS A 44 -6.45 12.74 17.93
C LYS A 44 -7.73 12.62 17.10
N ALA A 45 -7.64 12.95 15.82
CA ALA A 45 -8.75 12.86 14.89
C ALA A 45 -9.18 11.40 14.70
N LYS A 46 -10.48 11.12 14.59
CA LYS A 46 -10.96 9.76 14.25
C LYS A 46 -10.61 9.34 12.82
N LEU A 47 -10.44 10.30 11.92
CA LEU A 47 -10.02 10.07 10.54
C LEU A 47 -8.84 10.97 10.20
N LEU A 48 -7.73 10.38 9.80
CA LEU A 48 -6.62 11.06 9.13
C LEU A 48 -6.71 10.84 7.62
N ILE A 49 -6.51 11.92 6.86
CA ILE A 49 -6.40 11.86 5.40
C ILE A 49 -4.99 12.34 5.04
N LEU A 50 -4.21 11.47 4.42
CA LEU A 50 -2.81 11.69 4.11
C LEU A 50 -2.57 11.46 2.62
N ASP A 51 -2.02 12.47 1.97
CA ASP A 51 -1.65 12.40 0.55
C ASP A 51 -0.14 12.22 0.44
N GLU A 52 0.28 11.06 -0.09
CA GLU A 52 1.69 10.68 -0.32
C GLU A 52 2.62 10.96 0.89
N PRO A 53 2.28 10.51 2.11
CA PRO A 53 3.00 10.95 3.33
C PRO A 53 4.46 10.49 3.36
N THR A 54 4.83 9.44 2.64
CA THR A 54 6.17 8.84 2.62
C THR A 54 6.98 9.19 1.37
N ALA A 55 6.39 9.94 0.44
CA ALA A 55 7.05 10.29 -0.82
C ALA A 55 8.35 11.07 -0.59
N GLY A 56 9.41 10.66 -1.29
CA GLY A 56 10.72 11.32 -1.23
C GLY A 56 11.50 11.12 0.08
N LEU A 57 11.05 10.19 0.94
CA LEU A 57 11.78 9.81 2.14
C LEU A 57 12.78 8.69 1.85
N ASP A 58 13.90 8.71 2.57
CA ASP A 58 14.77 7.54 2.65
C ASP A 58 14.09 6.39 3.41
N VAL A 59 14.66 5.18 3.30
CA VAL A 59 14.06 3.96 3.85
C VAL A 59 13.83 4.05 5.37
N MET A 60 14.76 4.67 6.11
CA MET A 60 14.65 4.77 7.57
C MET A 60 13.54 5.72 7.98
N ALA A 61 13.52 6.94 7.41
CA ALA A 61 12.48 7.92 7.68
C ALA A 61 11.09 7.41 7.27
N ARG A 62 11.01 6.67 6.16
CA ARG A 62 9.79 6.03 5.69
C ARG A 62 9.26 4.99 6.67
N ASN A 63 10.11 4.06 7.13
CA ASN A 63 9.71 3.03 8.10
C ASN A 63 9.22 3.67 9.41
N GLU A 64 9.93 4.68 9.92
CA GLU A 64 9.51 5.40 11.12
C GLU A 64 8.14 6.10 10.94
N MET A 65 7.84 6.61 9.74
CA MET A 65 6.52 7.18 9.43
C MET A 65 5.42 6.12 9.46
N LEU A 66 5.67 4.94 8.87
CA LEU A 66 4.71 3.82 8.87
C LEU A 66 4.49 3.29 10.29
N ASP A 67 5.54 3.18 11.10
CA ASP A 67 5.43 2.79 12.52
C ASP A 67 4.58 3.81 13.29
N MET A 68 4.79 5.10 13.05
CA MET A 68 4.02 6.18 13.68
C MET A 68 2.53 6.11 13.35
N LEU A 69 2.19 5.72 12.11
CA LEU A 69 0.80 5.56 11.67
C LEU A 69 0.17 4.30 12.28
N ARG A 70 0.92 3.19 12.41
CA ARG A 70 0.44 1.98 13.12
C ARG A 70 0.18 2.26 14.59
N ASP A 71 1.17 2.85 15.30
CA ASP A 71 0.99 3.24 16.69
C ASP A 71 -0.27 4.09 16.89
N TYR A 72 -0.51 5.04 15.96
CA TYR A 72 -1.69 5.89 16.01
C TYR A 72 -3.00 5.11 15.88
N MET A 73 -3.07 4.11 15.01
CA MET A 73 -4.23 3.24 14.84
C MET A 73 -4.45 2.34 16.07
N GLU A 74 -3.37 1.78 16.63
CA GLU A 74 -3.42 0.87 17.78
C GLU A 74 -3.88 1.55 19.09
N GLU A 75 -3.69 2.87 19.22
CA GLU A 75 -4.10 3.61 20.41
C GLU A 75 -5.62 3.71 20.61
N ASP A 76 -6.42 3.58 19.54
CA ASP A 76 -7.87 3.76 19.61
C ASP A 76 -8.55 3.10 18.39
N GLU A 77 -9.38 2.09 18.64
CA GLU A 77 -10.10 1.31 17.60
C GLU A 77 -11.08 2.14 16.74
N GLU A 78 -11.48 3.32 17.21
CA GLU A 78 -12.35 4.22 16.44
C GLU A 78 -11.60 5.05 15.38
N ARG A 79 -10.26 4.96 15.32
CA ARG A 79 -9.44 5.70 14.36
C ARG A 79 -9.37 5.01 13.02
N SER A 80 -9.29 5.81 11.99
CA SER A 80 -9.09 5.36 10.60
C SER A 80 -8.10 6.26 9.89
N ILE A 81 -7.37 5.70 8.94
CA ILE A 81 -6.45 6.43 8.06
C ILE A 81 -6.87 6.17 6.62
N LEU A 82 -7.06 7.26 5.87
CA LEU A 82 -7.12 7.23 4.41
C LEU A 82 -5.81 7.76 3.87
N VAL A 83 -5.06 6.93 3.18
CA VAL A 83 -3.74 7.29 2.65
C VAL A 83 -3.69 7.05 1.15
N SER A 84 -3.15 8.03 0.40
CA SER A 84 -2.72 7.80 -0.98
C SER A 84 -1.22 7.47 -0.99
N SER A 85 -0.81 6.54 -1.83
CA SER A 85 0.59 6.24 -2.09
C SER A 85 0.79 5.62 -3.47
N HIS A 86 1.89 5.96 -4.12
CA HIS A 86 2.38 5.24 -5.30
C HIS A 86 3.44 4.18 -4.94
N ILE A 87 3.69 3.97 -3.66
CA ILE A 87 4.64 3.00 -3.13
C ILE A 87 3.85 1.80 -2.60
N SER A 88 3.73 0.74 -3.40
CA SER A 88 2.90 -0.42 -3.11
C SER A 88 3.25 -1.09 -1.77
N THR A 89 4.53 -1.16 -1.43
CA THR A 89 4.98 -1.76 -0.17
C THR A 89 4.51 -1.02 1.08
N ASP A 90 4.22 0.30 1.00
CA ASP A 90 3.60 1.03 2.11
C ASP A 90 2.15 0.60 2.30
N LEU A 91 1.42 0.45 1.19
CA LEU A 91 0.04 -0.01 1.21
C LEU A 91 -0.06 -1.44 1.74
N GLU A 92 0.84 -2.34 1.31
CA GLU A 92 0.90 -3.72 1.79
C GLU A 92 1.10 -3.83 3.31
N THR A 93 1.85 -2.89 3.89
CA THR A 93 2.22 -2.95 5.32
C THR A 93 1.33 -2.15 6.24
N LEU A 94 0.54 -1.20 5.70
CA LEU A 94 -0.26 -0.27 6.49
C LEU A 94 -1.77 -0.45 6.31
N CYS A 95 -2.23 -0.85 5.12
CA CYS A 95 -3.63 -0.75 4.74
C CYS A 95 -4.35 -2.11 4.80
N ASP A 96 -5.52 -2.15 5.43
CA ASP A 96 -6.41 -3.33 5.41
C ASP A 96 -7.13 -3.46 4.07
N ASN A 97 -7.43 -2.34 3.42
CA ASN A 97 -8.15 -2.27 2.15
C ASN A 97 -7.44 -1.38 1.15
N ILE A 98 -7.41 -1.79 -0.11
CA ILE A 98 -6.80 -1.07 -1.23
C ILE A 98 -7.87 -0.71 -2.26
N TYR A 99 -7.89 0.56 -2.62
CA TYR A 99 -8.69 1.10 -3.72
C TYR A 99 -7.77 1.56 -4.83
N MET A 100 -7.95 1.04 -6.02
CA MET A 100 -7.21 1.46 -7.20
C MET A 100 -8.07 2.38 -8.06
N ILE A 101 -7.57 3.59 -8.28
CA ILE A 101 -8.25 4.61 -9.07
C ILE A 101 -7.50 4.81 -10.38
N ASN A 102 -8.20 4.71 -11.49
CA ASN A 102 -7.69 5.03 -12.81
C ASN A 102 -8.71 5.86 -13.60
N GLU A 103 -8.28 6.97 -14.19
CA GLU A 103 -9.12 7.89 -14.96
C GLU A 103 -10.43 8.30 -14.24
N GLY A 104 -10.33 8.53 -12.92
CA GLY A 104 -11.45 8.94 -12.07
C GLY A 104 -12.43 7.82 -11.69
N ASN A 105 -12.14 6.56 -12.04
CA ASN A 105 -12.96 5.41 -11.70
C ASN A 105 -12.22 4.49 -10.73
N ILE A 106 -12.95 3.90 -9.78
CA ILE A 106 -12.42 2.81 -8.97
C ILE A 106 -12.44 1.54 -9.82
N ILE A 107 -11.26 1.03 -10.19
CA ILE A 107 -11.12 -0.17 -11.03
C ILE A 107 -10.82 -1.44 -10.22
N LEU A 108 -10.43 -1.29 -8.96
CA LEU A 108 -10.26 -2.38 -8.01
C LEU A 108 -10.56 -1.86 -6.59
N HIS A 109 -11.26 -2.67 -5.81
CA HIS A 109 -11.36 -2.54 -4.36
C HIS A 109 -11.24 -3.94 -3.75
N GLU A 110 -10.26 -4.14 -2.89
CA GLU A 110 -10.01 -5.44 -2.29
C GLU A 110 -9.31 -5.30 -0.93
N GLU A 111 -9.51 -6.29 -0.07
CA GLU A 111 -8.73 -6.47 1.15
C GLU A 111 -7.27 -6.80 0.79
N THR A 112 -6.34 -6.18 1.49
CA THR A 112 -4.89 -6.34 1.22
C THR A 112 -4.45 -7.80 1.34
N ASP A 113 -4.90 -8.50 2.37
CA ASP A 113 -4.58 -9.93 2.57
C ASP A 113 -5.11 -10.80 1.43
N ARG A 114 -6.28 -10.49 0.89
CA ARG A 114 -6.84 -11.19 -0.25
C ARG A 114 -6.07 -10.93 -1.54
N LEU A 115 -5.67 -9.67 -1.78
CA LEU A 115 -4.77 -9.33 -2.90
C LEU A 115 -3.46 -10.10 -2.83
N LEU A 116 -2.87 -10.23 -1.64
CA LEU A 116 -1.57 -10.88 -1.46
C LEU A 116 -1.65 -12.42 -1.45
N SER A 117 -2.81 -13.00 -1.08
CA SER A 117 -2.97 -14.46 -0.97
C SER A 117 -3.61 -15.11 -2.18
N ASN A 118 -4.66 -14.49 -2.74
CA ASN A 118 -5.51 -15.10 -3.77
C ASN A 118 -5.18 -14.65 -5.18
N TYR A 119 -4.63 -13.43 -5.32
CA TYR A 119 -4.24 -12.95 -6.65
C TYR A 119 -2.93 -13.57 -7.10
N ALA A 120 -2.86 -13.89 -8.38
CA ALA A 120 -1.67 -14.44 -9.02
C ALA A 120 -1.56 -14.00 -10.48
N ILE A 121 -0.34 -14.09 -10.98
CA ILE A 121 -0.03 -13.89 -12.40
C ILE A 121 0.32 -15.22 -13.00
N LEU A 122 -0.47 -15.66 -13.97
CA LEU A 122 -0.21 -16.84 -14.75
C LEU A 122 0.68 -16.44 -15.94
N LYS A 123 1.82 -17.12 -16.10
CA LYS A 123 2.67 -16.97 -17.28
C LYS A 123 2.42 -18.15 -18.20
N VAL A 124 1.88 -17.89 -19.37
CA VAL A 124 1.44 -18.90 -20.32
C VAL A 124 1.92 -18.58 -21.72
N ASP A 125 2.20 -19.61 -22.51
CA ASP A 125 2.39 -19.46 -23.94
C ASP A 125 1.03 -19.34 -24.68
N GLU A 126 1.08 -19.22 -26.01
CA GLU A 126 -0.12 -19.02 -26.83
C GLU A 126 -1.04 -20.25 -26.81
N GLU A 127 -0.52 -21.45 -26.72
CA GLU A 127 -1.32 -22.69 -26.66
C GLU A 127 -1.95 -22.86 -25.27
N GLN A 128 -1.17 -22.65 -24.24
CA GLN A 128 -1.66 -22.69 -22.84
C GLN A 128 -2.75 -21.65 -22.60
N SER A 129 -2.62 -20.45 -23.18
CA SER A 129 -3.63 -19.38 -22.99
C SER A 129 -5.02 -19.79 -23.50
N LYS A 130 -5.11 -20.61 -24.53
CA LYS A 130 -6.39 -21.14 -25.07
C LYS A 130 -7.05 -22.17 -24.14
N THR A 131 -6.28 -22.76 -23.22
CA THR A 131 -6.76 -23.77 -22.28
C THR A 131 -7.22 -23.20 -20.95
N LEU A 132 -6.94 -21.92 -20.68
CA LEU A 132 -7.39 -21.26 -19.46
C LEU A 132 -8.91 -21.12 -19.44
N ASP A 133 -9.50 -21.24 -18.24
CA ASP A 133 -10.90 -20.91 -18.07
C ASP A 133 -11.07 -19.37 -18.07
N PRO A 134 -11.75 -18.79 -19.08
CA PRO A 134 -11.90 -17.35 -19.18
C PRO A 134 -12.66 -16.74 -18.00
N GLN A 135 -13.48 -17.52 -17.30
CA GLN A 135 -14.26 -17.09 -16.14
C GLN A 135 -13.37 -16.61 -14.99
N TYR A 136 -12.17 -17.17 -14.88
CA TYR A 136 -11.24 -16.89 -13.78
C TYR A 136 -10.08 -15.98 -14.18
N ILE A 137 -10.12 -15.42 -15.38
CA ILE A 137 -9.12 -14.43 -15.84
C ILE A 137 -9.73 -13.03 -15.74
N ILE A 138 -9.11 -12.19 -14.91
CA ILE A 138 -9.54 -10.80 -14.71
C ILE A 138 -9.03 -9.93 -15.86
N LYS A 139 -7.74 -10.08 -16.20
CA LYS A 139 -7.06 -9.33 -17.25
C LYS A 139 -5.97 -10.18 -17.90
N MET A 140 -5.71 -9.91 -19.17
CA MET A 140 -4.65 -10.58 -19.94
C MET A 140 -3.82 -9.54 -20.68
N LYS A 141 -2.50 -9.68 -20.66
CA LYS A 141 -1.56 -8.82 -21.39
C LYS A 141 -0.59 -9.67 -22.20
N LYS A 142 -0.37 -9.30 -23.45
CA LYS A 142 0.61 -9.95 -24.31
C LYS A 142 2.03 -9.54 -23.88
N GLU A 143 2.90 -10.52 -23.70
CA GLU A 143 4.30 -10.37 -23.34
C GLU A 143 5.19 -11.11 -24.38
N SER A 144 6.50 -10.94 -24.31
CA SER A 144 7.44 -11.57 -25.27
C SER A 144 7.42 -13.10 -25.25
N TYR A 145 7.03 -13.70 -24.13
CA TYR A 145 6.95 -15.16 -23.95
C TYR A 145 5.55 -15.74 -24.20
N GLY A 146 4.56 -14.92 -24.44
CA GLY A 146 3.16 -15.32 -24.57
C GLY A 146 2.22 -14.33 -23.88
N TYR A 147 1.64 -14.73 -22.75
CA TYR A 147 0.69 -13.88 -22.01
C TYR A 147 0.95 -13.92 -20.50
N ALA A 148 0.77 -12.76 -19.87
CA ALA A 148 0.59 -12.61 -18.43
C ALA A 148 -0.91 -12.45 -18.14
N CYS A 149 -1.49 -13.36 -17.36
CA CYS A 149 -2.91 -13.35 -17.03
C CYS A 149 -3.09 -13.13 -15.53
N LEU A 150 -3.91 -12.13 -15.17
CA LEU A 150 -4.28 -11.85 -13.78
C LEU A 150 -5.48 -12.69 -13.39
N THR A 151 -5.39 -13.36 -12.25
CA THR A 151 -6.48 -14.11 -11.64
C THR A 151 -6.56 -13.84 -10.14
N ASP A 152 -7.75 -13.95 -9.55
CA ASP A 152 -7.98 -14.01 -8.10
C ASP A 152 -8.21 -15.45 -7.61
N GLN A 153 -8.02 -16.45 -8.48
CA GLN A 153 -8.22 -17.87 -8.22
C GLN A 153 -6.90 -18.63 -8.23
N LYS A 154 -5.89 -18.11 -7.54
CA LYS A 154 -4.54 -18.69 -7.47
C LYS A 154 -4.56 -20.19 -7.15
N GLN A 155 -5.30 -20.58 -6.12
CA GLN A 155 -5.36 -21.97 -5.65
C GLN A 155 -5.95 -22.91 -6.72
N PHE A 156 -7.00 -22.46 -7.40
CA PHE A 156 -7.60 -23.20 -8.51
C PHE A 156 -6.59 -23.54 -9.61
N TYR A 157 -5.77 -22.55 -10.01
CA TYR A 157 -4.76 -22.77 -11.06
C TYR A 157 -3.60 -23.65 -10.60
N LEU A 158 -3.18 -23.54 -9.33
CA LEU A 158 -2.16 -24.42 -8.76
C LEU A 158 -2.60 -25.89 -8.74
N GLU A 159 -3.88 -26.16 -8.47
CA GLU A 159 -4.41 -27.52 -8.38
C GLU A 159 -4.76 -28.14 -9.74
N ASN A 160 -5.32 -27.34 -10.65
CA ASN A 160 -5.87 -27.85 -11.90
C ASN A 160 -4.96 -27.68 -13.13
N TYR A 161 -3.94 -26.82 -13.04
CA TYR A 161 -3.05 -26.48 -14.16
C TYR A 161 -1.55 -26.67 -13.81
N PRO A 162 -1.09 -27.89 -13.52
CA PRO A 162 0.27 -28.12 -12.99
C PRO A 162 1.41 -27.76 -13.96
N LYS A 163 1.10 -27.50 -15.23
CA LYS A 163 2.09 -27.09 -16.24
C LYS A 163 2.20 -25.59 -16.45
N ILE A 164 1.34 -24.80 -15.78
CA ILE A 164 1.34 -23.35 -15.89
C ILE A 164 2.18 -22.76 -14.76
N VAL A 165 2.96 -21.74 -15.09
CA VAL A 165 3.70 -20.99 -14.09
C VAL A 165 2.74 -20.02 -13.40
N VAL A 166 2.55 -20.23 -12.09
CA VAL A 166 1.70 -19.38 -11.23
C VAL A 166 2.62 -18.61 -10.30
N GLU A 167 2.75 -17.31 -10.52
CA GLU A 167 3.56 -16.43 -9.67
C GLU A 167 2.68 -15.64 -8.70
N LYS A 168 3.19 -15.41 -7.49
CA LYS A 168 2.58 -14.45 -6.57
C LYS A 168 2.70 -13.07 -7.19
N GLY A 169 1.58 -12.43 -7.48
CA GLY A 169 1.56 -11.06 -7.96
C GLY A 169 1.98 -10.08 -6.86
N THR A 170 2.82 -9.11 -7.19
CA THR A 170 2.98 -7.90 -6.35
C THR A 170 1.85 -6.93 -6.67
N ILE A 171 1.55 -6.01 -5.75
CA ILE A 171 0.56 -4.96 -6.01
C ILE A 171 0.89 -4.17 -7.27
N ASP A 172 2.18 -3.84 -7.52
CA ASP A 172 2.61 -3.13 -8.74
C ASP A 172 2.29 -3.92 -10.03
N GLN A 173 2.47 -5.24 -9.99
CA GLN A 173 2.16 -6.09 -11.15
C GLN A 173 0.64 -6.20 -11.37
N ILE A 174 -0.14 -6.31 -10.28
CA ILE A 174 -1.61 -6.29 -10.33
C ILE A 174 -2.09 -4.96 -10.94
N ILE A 175 -1.57 -3.84 -10.44
CA ILE A 175 -1.85 -2.50 -10.98
C ILE A 175 -1.56 -2.43 -12.47
N THR A 176 -0.36 -2.88 -12.87
CA THR A 176 0.06 -2.85 -14.27
C THR A 176 -0.89 -3.65 -15.17
N LEU A 177 -1.29 -4.86 -14.75
CA LEU A 177 -2.21 -5.70 -15.51
C LEU A 177 -3.64 -5.13 -15.53
N MET A 178 -4.10 -4.54 -14.43
CA MET A 178 -5.41 -3.89 -14.38
C MET A 178 -5.52 -2.70 -15.33
N ILE A 179 -4.44 -1.94 -15.53
CA ILE A 179 -4.42 -0.77 -16.42
C ILE A 179 -4.14 -1.15 -17.88
N GLN A 180 -3.18 -2.06 -18.13
CA GLN A 180 -2.67 -2.36 -19.47
C GLN A 180 -3.23 -3.65 -20.08
N GLY A 181 -3.91 -4.47 -19.28
CA GLY A 181 -4.52 -5.71 -19.74
C GLY A 181 -5.88 -5.48 -20.44
N VAL A 182 -6.23 -6.39 -21.29
CA VAL A 182 -7.53 -6.48 -21.97
C VAL A 182 -8.40 -7.57 -21.39
#